data_ad9b9e2438fa5c1d0fa5ebc8b7cedf5e
#
_entry.id   ad9b9e2438fa5c1d0fa5ebc8b7cedf5e
#
_cell.length_a   1.000
_cell.length_b   1.000
_cell.length_c   1.000
_cell.angle_alpha   90.00
_cell.angle_beta   90.00
_cell.angle_gamma   90.00
#
_symmetry.space_group_name_H-M   'P 1'
#
loop_
_entity.id
_entity.type
_entity.pdbx_description
1 polymer ?
#
loop_
_entity_poly.entity_id
_entity_poly.type
_entity_poly.pdbx_seq_one_letter_code
_entity_poly.pdbx_strand_id
1 'polypeptide(L)'
;MKPKAFFIDVDGVLTTGTFAYSKEGKILKFFGPDDHDGLSLLKPFLNIHFISGDKAGFEISKRRIVKDMKFPLDLVSTIKRLEWMKQKFPLKDIIYMGDGIFDHYVFKKIGYAIATANADPLAIENADYVTKRAGGERAVAEA
;
A
#
# COMPACT_ATOMS: atom_id res chain seq x y z
N MET A 1 10.68 -16.25 -8.40
CA MET A 1 9.85 -15.12 -8.84
C MET A 1 10.75 -13.98 -9.34
N LYS A 2 10.35 -13.35 -10.43
CA LYS A 2 11.01 -12.12 -10.91
C LYS A 2 9.95 -11.01 -10.96
N PRO A 3 9.75 -10.26 -9.87
CA PRO A 3 8.69 -9.27 -9.79
C PRO A 3 8.93 -8.13 -10.79
N LYS A 4 7.84 -7.58 -11.31
CA LYS A 4 7.86 -6.44 -12.22
C LYS A 4 7.22 -5.19 -11.63
N ALA A 5 6.30 -5.38 -10.69
CA ALA A 5 5.57 -4.29 -10.06
C ALA A 5 5.41 -4.51 -8.56
N PHE A 6 5.47 -3.41 -7.82
CA PHE A 6 5.17 -3.36 -6.40
C PHE A 6 4.00 -2.39 -6.19
N PHE A 7 2.84 -2.96 -5.89
CA PHE A 7 1.66 -2.20 -5.53
C PHE A 7 1.56 -2.08 -4.02
N ILE A 8 1.31 -0.87 -3.53
CA ILE A 8 1.34 -0.55 -2.10
C ILE A 8 0.05 0.17 -1.72
N ASP A 9 -0.66 -0.37 -0.74
CA ASP A 9 -1.79 0.33 -0.13
C ASP A 9 -1.30 1.55 0.67
N VAL A 10 -2.15 2.54 0.83
CA VAL A 10 -1.79 3.77 1.53
C VAL A 10 -2.16 3.70 3.01
N ASP A 11 -3.45 3.56 3.31
CA ASP A 11 -3.97 3.70 4.66
C ASP A 11 -3.68 2.45 5.51
N GLY A 12 -2.91 2.62 6.58
CA GLY A 12 -2.45 1.52 7.43
C GLY A 12 -1.17 0.82 6.93
N VAL A 13 -0.63 1.23 5.78
CA VAL A 13 0.61 0.69 5.19
C VAL A 13 1.66 1.78 5.09
N LEU A 14 1.46 2.79 4.23
CA LEU A 14 2.32 3.98 4.17
C LEU A 14 2.01 4.93 5.32
N THR A 15 0.75 5.01 5.74
CA THR A 15 0.30 5.74 6.91
C THR A 15 0.09 4.82 8.10
N THR A 16 -0.10 5.39 9.28
CA THR A 16 -0.47 4.63 10.49
C THR A 16 -1.88 4.04 10.42
N GLY A 17 -2.69 4.46 9.44
CA GLY A 17 -4.12 4.16 9.38
C GLY A 17 -4.98 5.11 10.22
N THR A 18 -4.38 5.86 11.12
CA THR A 18 -5.05 6.88 11.93
C THR A 18 -5.24 8.17 11.13
N PHE A 19 -6.37 8.83 11.34
CA PHE A 19 -6.66 10.10 10.71
C PHE A 19 -7.42 11.02 11.66
N ALA A 20 -7.32 12.33 11.46
CA ALA A 20 -8.13 13.30 12.18
C ALA A 20 -9.35 13.67 11.36
N TYR A 21 -10.49 13.76 12.03
CA TYR A 21 -11.79 14.04 11.43
C TYR A 21 -12.44 15.26 12.08
N SER A 22 -12.96 16.17 11.26
CA SER A 22 -13.77 17.31 11.68
C SER A 22 -15.15 17.21 11.07
N LYS A 23 -16.02 18.17 11.39
CA LYS A 23 -17.34 18.26 10.74
C LYS A 23 -17.27 18.51 9.23
N GLU A 24 -16.15 19.00 8.73
CA GLU A 24 -15.88 19.19 7.30
C GLU A 24 -15.29 17.96 6.63
N GLY A 25 -14.97 16.91 7.39
CA GLY A 25 -14.42 15.65 6.88
C GLY A 25 -13.01 15.35 7.37
N LYS A 26 -12.31 14.50 6.65
CA LYS A 26 -10.96 14.06 6.97
C LYS A 26 -9.96 15.21 6.73
N ILE A 27 -9.17 15.56 7.74
CA ILE A 27 -8.28 16.72 7.69
C ILE A 27 -6.80 16.37 7.60
N LEU A 28 -6.35 15.24 8.15
CA LEU A 28 -4.95 14.81 8.04
C LEU A 28 -4.78 13.30 8.22
N LYS A 29 -3.63 12.81 7.74
CA LYS A 29 -3.13 11.45 7.91
C LYS A 29 -1.71 11.51 8.45
N PHE A 30 -1.24 10.40 9.07
CA PHE A 30 0.10 10.31 9.66
C PHE A 30 0.99 9.43 8.79
N PHE A 31 2.03 10.02 8.19
CA PHE A 31 3.05 9.34 7.42
C PHE A 31 4.33 9.18 8.26
N GLY A 32 5.08 8.14 8.03
CA GLY A 32 6.30 7.86 8.77
C GLY A 32 7.58 8.19 8.00
N PRO A 33 8.74 8.05 8.68
CA PRO A 33 10.05 8.26 8.07
C PRO A 33 10.52 7.03 7.27
N ASP A 34 11.56 7.22 6.46
CA ASP A 34 12.34 6.21 5.74
C ASP A 34 11.63 5.49 4.59
N ASP A 35 10.31 5.46 4.52
CA ASP A 35 9.57 4.76 3.46
C ASP A 35 9.88 5.34 2.08
N HIS A 36 9.94 6.66 1.96
CA HIS A 36 10.32 7.31 0.71
C HIS A 36 11.76 6.95 0.31
N ASP A 37 12.68 6.94 1.27
CA ASP A 37 14.07 6.60 1.01
C ASP A 37 14.23 5.14 0.55
N GLY A 38 13.57 4.21 1.23
CA GLY A 38 13.55 2.80 0.85
C GLY A 38 13.01 2.58 -0.56
N LEU A 39 11.89 3.23 -0.89
CA LEU A 39 11.31 3.15 -2.23
C LEU A 39 12.19 3.78 -3.30
N SER A 40 12.94 4.83 -2.97
CA SER A 40 13.88 5.46 -3.90
C SER A 40 15.01 4.52 -4.29
N LEU A 41 15.48 3.67 -3.38
CA LEU A 41 16.46 2.63 -3.67
C LEU A 41 15.89 1.54 -4.57
N LEU A 42 14.61 1.24 -4.44
CA LEU A 42 13.93 0.18 -5.20
C LEU A 42 13.45 0.64 -6.60
N LYS A 43 13.20 1.93 -6.75
CA LYS A 43 12.61 2.54 -7.97
C LYS A 43 13.30 2.16 -9.29
N PRO A 44 14.65 2.00 -9.37
CA PRO A 44 15.30 1.58 -10.62
C PRO A 44 14.96 0.15 -11.06
N PHE A 45 14.44 -0.68 -10.18
CA PHE A 45 14.28 -2.12 -10.40
C PHE A 45 12.82 -2.57 -10.56
N LEU A 46 11.86 -1.81 -10.03
CA LEU A 46 10.43 -2.17 -10.03
C LEU A 46 9.54 -0.98 -10.38
N ASN A 47 8.41 -1.29 -11.01
CA ASN A 47 7.32 -0.33 -11.16
C ASN A 47 6.59 -0.21 -9.81
N ILE A 48 6.79 0.90 -9.13
CA ILE A 48 6.15 1.17 -7.83
C ILE A 48 4.88 1.98 -8.04
N HIS A 49 3.78 1.54 -7.46
CA HIS A 49 2.47 2.15 -7.65
C HIS A 49 1.65 2.08 -6.35
N PHE A 50 1.16 3.21 -5.90
CA PHE A 50 0.29 3.28 -4.74
C PHE A 50 -1.19 3.18 -5.12
N ILE A 51 -1.97 2.58 -4.23
CA ILE A 51 -3.42 2.43 -4.38
C ILE A 51 -4.08 2.85 -3.08
N SER A 52 -5.13 3.65 -3.17
CA SER A 52 -5.97 3.97 -2.02
C SER A 52 -7.45 3.77 -2.37
N GLY A 53 -8.22 3.24 -1.45
CA GLY A 53 -9.69 3.20 -1.54
C GLY A 53 -10.35 4.37 -0.82
N ASP A 54 -9.58 5.23 -0.17
CA ASP A 54 -10.05 6.34 0.63
C ASP A 54 -10.34 7.58 -0.22
N LYS A 55 -11.59 7.68 -0.69
CA LYS A 55 -12.03 8.83 -1.48
C LYS A 55 -12.00 10.13 -0.66
N ALA A 56 -12.40 10.09 0.61
CA ALA A 56 -12.49 11.27 1.47
C ALA A 56 -11.12 11.90 1.77
N GLY A 57 -10.08 11.08 1.90
CA GLY A 57 -8.71 11.53 2.18
C GLY A 57 -7.76 11.44 0.99
N PHE A 58 -8.27 11.23 -0.21
CA PHE A 58 -7.43 10.99 -1.40
C PHE A 58 -6.49 12.16 -1.71
N GLU A 59 -6.96 13.40 -1.60
CA GLU A 59 -6.13 14.58 -1.87
C GLU A 59 -4.97 14.74 -0.87
N ILE A 60 -5.14 14.30 0.37
CA ILE A 60 -4.06 14.27 1.37
C ILE A 60 -2.97 13.29 0.90
N SER A 61 -3.36 12.08 0.54
CA SER A 61 -2.44 11.05 0.04
C SER A 61 -1.76 11.48 -1.25
N LYS A 62 -2.48 12.10 -2.17
CA LYS A 62 -1.97 12.63 -3.43
C LYS A 62 -0.91 13.71 -3.20
N ARG A 63 -1.11 14.60 -2.23
CA ARG A 63 -0.11 15.61 -1.87
C ARG A 63 1.21 14.94 -1.48
N ARG A 64 1.18 13.96 -0.57
CA ARG A 64 2.38 13.27 -0.10
C ARG A 64 3.02 12.39 -1.18
N ILE A 65 2.23 11.53 -1.82
CA ILE A 65 2.73 10.48 -2.70
C ILE A 65 3.11 11.03 -4.08
N VAL A 66 2.20 11.76 -4.72
CA VAL A 66 2.40 12.23 -6.09
C VAL A 66 3.28 13.47 -6.11
N LYS A 67 2.97 14.47 -5.29
CA LYS A 67 3.68 15.77 -5.34
C LYS A 67 5.04 15.73 -4.66
N ASP A 68 5.13 15.12 -3.47
CA ASP A 68 6.37 15.12 -2.70
C ASP A 68 7.25 13.92 -3.01
N MET A 69 6.70 12.70 -3.01
CA MET A 69 7.47 11.47 -3.23
C MET A 69 7.67 11.13 -4.72
N LYS A 70 6.85 11.67 -5.61
CA LYS A 70 6.93 11.44 -7.07
C LYS A 70 6.65 9.97 -7.47
N PHE A 71 5.68 9.35 -6.84
CA PHE A 71 5.14 8.04 -7.22
C PHE A 71 3.72 8.16 -7.74
N PRO A 72 3.29 7.26 -8.65
CA PRO A 72 1.90 7.20 -9.08
C PRO A 72 0.97 6.73 -7.97
N LEU A 73 -0.25 7.27 -7.94
CA LEU A 73 -1.30 6.92 -7.02
C LEU A 73 -2.64 6.87 -7.75
N ASP A 74 -3.41 5.80 -7.54
CA ASP A 74 -4.77 5.66 -8.06
C ASP A 74 -5.79 5.41 -6.95
N LEU A 75 -7.00 5.93 -7.16
CA LEU A 75 -8.15 5.65 -6.32
C LEU A 75 -8.85 4.40 -6.84
N VAL A 76 -8.69 3.31 -6.10
CA VAL A 76 -9.26 2.00 -6.45
C VAL A 76 -9.88 1.38 -5.23
N SER A 77 -11.19 1.07 -5.29
CA SER A 77 -11.85 0.42 -4.16
C SER A 77 -11.23 -0.95 -3.87
N THR A 78 -11.25 -1.36 -2.62
CA THR A 78 -10.62 -2.60 -2.16
C THR A 78 -11.12 -3.84 -2.89
N ILE A 79 -12.42 -3.90 -3.20
CA ILE A 79 -13.01 -5.03 -3.91
C ILE A 79 -12.66 -5.10 -5.40
N LYS A 80 -12.20 -3.99 -5.99
CA LYS A 80 -11.82 -3.92 -7.42
C LYS A 80 -10.33 -4.01 -7.66
N ARG A 81 -9.50 -4.02 -6.62
CA ARG A 81 -8.03 -3.98 -6.72
C ARG A 81 -7.44 -5.10 -7.56
N LEU A 82 -7.90 -6.33 -7.32
CA LEU A 82 -7.36 -7.50 -8.02
C LEU A 82 -7.54 -7.38 -9.54
N GLU A 83 -8.75 -7.05 -9.99
CA GLU A 83 -9.03 -6.89 -11.42
C GLU A 83 -8.29 -5.69 -12.01
N TRP A 84 -8.18 -4.60 -11.26
CA TRP A 84 -7.43 -3.43 -11.70
C TRP A 84 -5.93 -3.73 -11.87
N MET A 85 -5.31 -4.43 -10.93
CA MET A 85 -3.91 -4.85 -11.02
C MET A 85 -3.65 -5.82 -12.16
N LYS A 86 -4.58 -6.78 -12.37
CA LYS A 86 -4.51 -7.77 -13.45
C LYS A 86 -4.47 -7.14 -14.85
N GLN A 87 -5.11 -5.99 -15.03
CA GLN A 87 -5.08 -5.24 -16.30
C GLN A 87 -3.72 -4.59 -16.57
N LYS A 88 -2.88 -4.41 -15.56
CA LYS A 88 -1.60 -3.72 -15.67
C LYS A 88 -0.41 -4.68 -15.76
N PHE A 89 -0.44 -5.74 -14.98
CA PHE A 89 0.65 -6.74 -14.93
C PHE A 89 0.07 -8.14 -14.71
N PRO A 90 0.77 -9.20 -15.20
CA PRO A 90 0.44 -10.56 -14.81
C PRO A 90 0.51 -10.70 -13.29
N LEU A 91 -0.53 -11.26 -12.66
CA LEU A 91 -0.65 -11.34 -11.20
C LEU A 91 0.57 -11.99 -10.53
N LYS A 92 1.16 -13.01 -11.18
CA LYS A 92 2.36 -13.71 -10.71
C LYS A 92 3.61 -12.82 -10.62
N ASP A 93 3.63 -11.69 -11.34
CA ASP A 93 4.76 -10.76 -11.38
C ASP A 93 4.58 -9.57 -10.44
N ILE A 94 3.51 -9.58 -9.63
CA ILE A 94 3.15 -8.51 -8.70
C ILE A 94 3.57 -8.86 -7.28
N ILE A 95 4.21 -7.90 -6.61
CA ILE A 95 4.27 -7.80 -5.16
C ILE A 95 3.15 -6.85 -4.73
N TYR A 96 2.39 -7.22 -3.72
CA TYR A 96 1.38 -6.33 -3.13
C TYR A 96 1.51 -6.25 -1.63
N MET A 97 1.51 -5.03 -1.09
CA MET A 97 1.55 -4.76 0.34
C MET A 97 0.23 -4.14 0.80
N GLY A 98 -0.41 -4.76 1.79
CA GLY A 98 -1.70 -4.35 2.32
C GLY A 98 -1.85 -4.66 3.81
N ASP A 99 -2.95 -4.17 4.41
CA ASP A 99 -3.23 -4.35 5.84
C ASP A 99 -4.70 -4.65 6.14
N GLY A 100 -5.59 -4.44 5.19
CA GLY A 100 -7.03 -4.48 5.41
C GLY A 100 -7.65 -5.86 5.30
N ILE A 101 -8.88 -5.98 5.82
CA ILE A 101 -9.63 -7.23 5.81
C ILE A 101 -9.84 -7.81 4.41
N PHE A 102 -10.00 -6.95 3.38
CA PHE A 102 -10.20 -7.40 2.00
C PHE A 102 -8.91 -7.76 1.27
N ASP A 103 -7.75 -7.42 1.81
CA ASP A 103 -6.46 -7.66 1.12
C ASP A 103 -6.14 -9.14 0.98
N HIS A 104 -6.68 -10.01 1.84
CA HIS A 104 -6.47 -11.46 1.73
C HIS A 104 -6.98 -12.04 0.39
N TYR A 105 -8.00 -11.44 -0.23
CA TYR A 105 -8.48 -11.86 -1.56
C TYR A 105 -7.42 -11.60 -2.64
N VAL A 106 -6.72 -10.48 -2.54
CA VAL A 106 -5.61 -10.13 -3.42
C VAL A 106 -4.42 -11.03 -3.15
N PHE A 107 -4.03 -11.19 -1.88
CA PHE A 107 -2.88 -11.98 -1.44
C PHE A 107 -2.88 -13.40 -1.99
N LYS A 108 -4.05 -14.04 -2.03
CA LYS A 108 -4.20 -15.42 -2.55
C LYS A 108 -3.94 -15.57 -4.05
N LYS A 109 -3.86 -14.49 -4.81
CA LYS A 109 -3.83 -14.51 -6.28
C LYS A 109 -2.59 -13.88 -6.90
N ILE A 110 -1.80 -13.16 -6.15
CA ILE A 110 -0.61 -12.46 -6.63
C ILE A 110 0.68 -13.26 -6.42
N GLY A 111 1.77 -12.75 -6.98
CA GLY A 111 3.07 -13.42 -6.90
C GLY A 111 3.69 -13.40 -5.51
N TYR A 112 3.58 -12.29 -4.77
CA TYR A 112 4.13 -12.17 -3.42
C TYR A 112 3.33 -11.16 -2.59
N ALA A 113 2.86 -11.59 -1.44
CA ALA A 113 2.01 -10.82 -0.55
C ALA A 113 2.74 -10.38 0.71
N ILE A 114 2.66 -9.09 1.04
CA ILE A 114 3.26 -8.52 2.24
C ILE A 114 2.16 -7.90 3.09
N ALA A 115 2.08 -8.29 4.36
CA ALA A 115 1.22 -7.66 5.35
C ALA A 115 2.05 -6.84 6.34
N THR A 116 1.49 -5.73 6.83
CA THR A 116 2.10 -4.98 7.93
C THR A 116 1.85 -5.66 9.28
N ALA A 117 2.66 -5.34 10.29
CA ALA A 117 2.49 -5.89 11.64
C ALA A 117 1.12 -5.59 12.26
N ASN A 118 0.50 -4.46 11.88
CA ASN A 118 -0.82 -4.03 12.33
C ASN A 118 -1.98 -4.48 11.43
N ALA A 119 -1.72 -5.36 10.46
CA ALA A 119 -2.72 -5.80 9.50
C ALA A 119 -3.83 -6.64 10.17
N ASP A 120 -4.97 -6.70 9.48
CA ASP A 120 -6.06 -7.60 9.86
C ASP A 120 -5.58 -9.06 9.90
N PRO A 121 -6.04 -9.89 10.85
CA PRO A 121 -5.64 -11.29 10.94
C PRO A 121 -5.78 -12.09 9.65
N LEU A 122 -6.84 -11.84 8.86
CA LEU A 122 -7.01 -12.52 7.55
C LEU A 122 -5.92 -12.14 6.55
N ALA A 123 -5.48 -10.89 6.56
CA ALA A 123 -4.35 -10.47 5.74
C ALA A 123 -3.06 -11.15 6.19
N ILE A 124 -2.79 -11.16 7.49
CA ILE A 124 -1.60 -11.82 8.08
C ILE A 124 -1.54 -13.31 7.72
N GLU A 125 -2.65 -14.03 7.86
CA GLU A 125 -2.73 -15.46 7.55
C GLU A 125 -2.45 -15.80 6.09
N ASN A 126 -2.68 -14.88 5.18
CA ASN A 126 -2.53 -15.07 3.74
C ASN A 126 -1.31 -14.36 3.13
N ALA A 127 -0.49 -13.72 3.95
CA ALA A 127 0.73 -13.06 3.50
C ALA A 127 1.90 -14.05 3.40
N ASP A 128 2.76 -13.82 2.42
CA ASP A 128 4.06 -14.52 2.32
C ASP A 128 5.08 -13.94 3.31
N TYR A 129 4.96 -12.65 3.60
CA TYR A 129 5.78 -11.95 4.58
C TYR A 129 4.95 -11.00 5.43
N VAL A 130 5.21 -10.96 6.71
CA VAL A 130 4.61 -10.00 7.66
C VAL A 130 5.72 -9.14 8.22
N THR A 131 5.64 -7.82 8.05
CA THR A 131 6.66 -6.92 8.57
C THR A 131 6.67 -6.90 10.10
N LYS A 132 7.83 -6.68 10.68
CA LYS A 132 7.98 -6.49 12.13
C LYS A 132 7.45 -5.12 12.56
N ARG A 133 7.44 -4.16 11.64
CA ARG A 133 7.01 -2.79 11.85
C ARG A 133 5.59 -2.57 11.35
N ALA A 134 4.87 -1.68 12.03
CA ALA A 134 3.53 -1.27 11.63
C ALA A 134 3.57 -0.23 10.50
N GLY A 135 2.43 -0.08 9.80
CA GLY A 135 2.26 0.97 8.81
C GLY A 135 2.52 2.35 9.40
N GLY A 136 3.15 3.24 8.62
CA GLY A 136 3.57 4.56 9.09
C GLY A 136 4.76 4.55 10.06
N GLU A 137 5.29 3.38 10.37
CA GLU A 137 6.43 3.17 11.28
C GLU A 137 7.55 2.40 10.59
N ARG A 138 7.87 2.75 9.36
CA ARG A 138 8.90 2.15 8.50
C ARG A 138 8.55 0.77 7.94
N ALA A 139 7.28 0.37 7.91
CA ALA A 139 6.90 -0.93 7.37
C ALA A 139 7.23 -1.07 5.88
N VAL A 140 7.00 -0.04 5.09
CA VAL A 140 7.31 -0.05 3.65
C VAL A 140 8.82 -0.09 3.42
N ALA A 141 9.60 0.65 4.20
CA ALA A 141 11.07 0.60 4.14
C ALA A 141 11.63 -0.78 4.49
N GLU A 142 10.97 -1.51 5.42
CA GLU A 142 11.35 -2.87 5.78
C GLU A 142 11.06 -3.87 4.66
N ALA A 143 9.92 -3.71 3.99
CA ALA A 143 9.45 -4.62 2.95
C ALA A 143 10.33 -4.61 1.71
#